data_dd5bff7100398e070a115e8f8c6db5f1
#
_entry.id   dd5bff7100398e070a115e8f8c6db5f1
#
_cell.length_a   1.000
_cell.length_b   1.000
_cell.length_c   1.000
_cell.angle_alpha   90.00
_cell.angle_beta   90.00
_cell.angle_gamma   90.00
#
_symmetry.space_group_name_H-M   'P 1'
#
loop_
_entity.id
_entity.type
_entity.pdbx_description
1 polymer ?
#
loop_
_entity_poly.entity_id
_entity_poly.type
_entity_poly.pdbx_seq_one_letter_code
_entity_poly.pdbx_strand_id
1 'polypeptide(L)'
;FFRFLREEVGLGVIAQWSGGVTIAGLENAPNAKLNVLHCYRSMNYISRHMEEKYGVPWVEYNFFGPTMIEKSLREIASHFDDTIKAKAEDVIAKYKPLMQAVVDKFKPRLEGKTVMLYIGGLRPRHVIGAYEDLGMIVVGTGYEFGHNDDYQRTTHYIKDATLSYDDVTGFEFEHFVDKVKPDLV
;
A
#
# COMPACT_ATOMS: atom_id res chain seq x y z
N PHE A 1 -8.53 -8.03 -6.53
CA PHE A 1 -7.28 -8.48 -5.89
C PHE A 1 -7.28 -9.99 -5.65
N PHE A 2 -8.24 -10.57 -4.90
CA PHE A 2 -8.25 -12.00 -4.55
C PHE A 2 -8.38 -12.93 -5.77
N ARG A 3 -9.18 -12.53 -6.77
CA ARG A 3 -9.25 -13.26 -8.04
C ARG A 3 -7.90 -13.26 -8.75
N PHE A 4 -7.22 -12.12 -8.77
CA PHE A 4 -5.87 -11.98 -9.33
C PHE A 4 -4.85 -12.89 -8.65
N LEU A 5 -4.81 -12.91 -7.30
CA LEU A 5 -3.91 -13.81 -6.57
C LEU A 5 -4.16 -15.28 -6.92
N ARG A 6 -5.42 -15.67 -7.08
CA ARG A 6 -5.81 -17.05 -7.39
C ARG A 6 -5.50 -17.43 -8.84
N GLU A 7 -5.92 -16.61 -9.79
CA GLU A 7 -5.87 -16.95 -11.22
C GLU A 7 -4.49 -16.71 -11.83
N GLU A 8 -3.79 -15.66 -11.41
CA GLU A 8 -2.51 -15.25 -12.01
C GLU A 8 -1.31 -15.78 -11.19
N VAL A 9 -1.33 -15.60 -9.88
CA VAL A 9 -0.22 -16.00 -9.01
C VAL A 9 -0.33 -17.45 -8.54
N GLY A 10 -1.55 -18.00 -8.51
CA GLY A 10 -1.80 -19.38 -8.10
C GLY A 10 -1.91 -19.58 -6.59
N LEU A 11 -2.20 -18.50 -5.85
CA LEU A 11 -2.41 -18.55 -4.41
C LEU A 11 -3.85 -18.85 -4.04
N GLY A 12 -4.09 -19.88 -3.23
CA GLY A 12 -5.39 -20.15 -2.64
C GLY A 12 -5.76 -19.08 -1.60
N VAL A 13 -6.98 -18.55 -1.68
CA VAL A 13 -7.51 -17.62 -0.68
C VAL A 13 -8.46 -18.38 0.24
N ILE A 14 -8.09 -18.52 1.51
CA ILE A 14 -8.86 -19.23 2.54
C ILE A 14 -10.00 -18.38 3.06
N ALA A 15 -9.73 -17.12 3.40
CA ALA A 15 -10.72 -16.18 3.91
C ALA A 15 -10.45 -14.78 3.39
N GLN A 16 -11.52 -14.09 3.04
CA GLN A 16 -11.49 -12.68 2.65
C GLN A 16 -12.22 -11.87 3.71
N TRP A 17 -11.50 -11.20 4.57
CA TRP A 17 -12.08 -10.44 5.66
C TRP A 17 -12.57 -9.07 5.22
N SER A 18 -13.73 -8.81 5.58
CA SER A 18 -14.93 -8.04 5.36
C SER A 18 -15.57 -8.28 3.98
N GLY A 19 -16.83 -8.68 4.01
CA GLY A 19 -17.74 -8.66 2.85
C GLY A 19 -17.77 -9.89 1.95
N GLY A 20 -17.15 -10.97 2.27
CA GLY A 20 -17.20 -12.20 1.45
C GLY A 20 -16.81 -13.44 2.24
N VAL A 21 -16.55 -13.27 3.52
CA VAL A 21 -16.14 -14.37 4.39
C VAL A 21 -17.36 -15.14 4.91
N THR A 22 -17.25 -16.45 4.93
CA THR A 22 -18.17 -17.33 5.62
C THR A 22 -17.64 -17.69 7.01
N ILE A 23 -18.51 -18.17 7.91
CA ILE A 23 -18.07 -18.65 9.23
C ILE A 23 -17.04 -19.77 9.08
N ALA A 24 -17.29 -20.73 8.20
CA ALA A 24 -16.31 -21.78 7.89
C ALA A 24 -14.97 -21.23 7.38
N GLY A 25 -14.98 -20.16 6.59
CA GLY A 25 -13.77 -19.47 6.17
C GLY A 25 -13.01 -18.82 7.34
N LEU A 26 -13.74 -18.23 8.29
CA LEU A 26 -13.12 -17.66 9.52
C LEU A 26 -12.53 -18.77 10.39
N GLU A 27 -13.24 -19.87 10.59
CA GLU A 27 -12.75 -21.03 11.35
C GLU A 27 -11.50 -21.65 10.72
N ASN A 28 -11.41 -21.61 9.37
CA ASN A 28 -10.27 -22.13 8.62
C ASN A 28 -9.11 -21.12 8.48
N ALA A 29 -9.29 -19.85 8.81
CA ALA A 29 -8.27 -18.80 8.67
C ALA A 29 -6.93 -19.13 9.36
N PRO A 30 -6.87 -19.81 10.54
CA PRO A 30 -5.62 -20.21 11.16
C PRO A 30 -4.75 -21.18 10.32
N ASN A 31 -5.31 -21.80 9.31
CA ASN A 31 -4.57 -22.67 8.38
C ASN A 31 -3.94 -21.90 7.19
N ALA A 32 -4.06 -20.60 7.15
CA ALA A 32 -3.39 -19.77 6.16
C ALA A 32 -1.86 -19.79 6.39
N LYS A 33 -1.10 -19.70 5.30
CA LYS A 33 0.35 -19.51 5.37
C LYS A 33 0.76 -18.05 5.58
N LEU A 34 -0.11 -17.11 5.18
CA LEU A 34 0.18 -15.69 5.21
C LEU A 34 -1.12 -14.89 5.29
N ASN A 35 -1.13 -13.85 6.11
CA ASN A 35 -2.13 -12.80 6.07
C ASN A 35 -1.63 -11.63 5.21
N VAL A 36 -2.42 -11.20 4.23
CA VAL A 36 -2.09 -10.05 3.38
C VAL A 36 -3.01 -8.89 3.71
N LEU A 37 -2.44 -7.78 4.16
CA LEU A 37 -3.17 -6.61 4.66
C LEU A 37 -3.11 -5.47 3.65
N HIS A 38 -4.26 -4.93 3.27
CA HIS A 38 -4.30 -3.65 2.55
C HIS A 38 -4.26 -2.46 3.53
N CYS A 39 -4.96 -2.59 4.63
CA CYS A 39 -5.06 -1.57 5.67
C CYS A 39 -4.51 -2.09 6.99
N TYR A 40 -3.29 -1.70 7.31
CA TYR A 40 -2.68 -2.03 8.59
C TYR A 40 -3.56 -1.59 9.76
N ARG A 41 -4.03 -0.33 9.77
CA ARG A 41 -4.81 0.20 10.89
C ARG A 41 -6.08 -0.60 11.20
N SER A 42 -6.78 -1.04 10.17
CA SER A 42 -8.01 -1.81 10.35
C SER A 42 -7.79 -3.25 10.80
N MET A 43 -6.63 -3.85 10.45
CA MET A 43 -6.41 -5.29 10.56
C MET A 43 -5.21 -5.69 11.42
N ASN A 44 -4.43 -4.73 11.95
CA ASN A 44 -3.20 -5.06 12.69
C ASN A 44 -3.45 -5.91 13.93
N TYR A 45 -4.50 -5.62 14.68
CA TYR A 45 -4.80 -6.34 15.91
C TYR A 45 -5.05 -7.82 15.65
N ILE A 46 -5.93 -8.14 14.71
CA ILE A 46 -6.26 -9.53 14.39
C ILE A 46 -5.07 -10.25 13.75
N SER A 47 -4.29 -9.55 12.92
CA SER A 47 -3.13 -10.16 12.25
C SER A 47 -2.02 -10.49 13.24
N ARG A 48 -1.73 -9.60 14.17
CA ARG A 48 -0.78 -9.88 15.27
C ARG A 48 -1.26 -11.01 16.16
N HIS A 49 -2.55 -11.04 16.50
CA HIS A 49 -3.12 -12.14 17.27
C HIS A 49 -3.00 -13.49 16.53
N MET A 50 -3.21 -13.50 15.21
CA MET A 50 -3.05 -14.71 14.41
C MET A 50 -1.58 -15.15 14.32
N GLU A 51 -0.65 -14.22 14.24
CA GLU A 51 0.78 -14.50 14.25
C GLU A 51 1.20 -15.10 15.61
N GLU A 52 0.82 -14.46 16.71
CA GLU A 52 1.16 -14.91 18.06
C GLU A 52 0.53 -16.27 18.41
N LYS A 53 -0.74 -16.46 18.07
CA LYS A 53 -1.50 -17.65 18.48
C LYS A 53 -1.34 -18.84 17.55
N TYR A 54 -1.24 -18.58 16.25
CA TYR A 54 -1.28 -19.63 15.23
C TYR A 54 -0.02 -19.68 14.36
N GLY A 55 0.92 -18.74 14.56
CA GLY A 55 2.15 -18.67 13.77
C GLY A 55 1.93 -18.21 12.33
N VAL A 56 0.80 -17.58 12.02
CA VAL A 56 0.50 -17.08 10.67
C VAL A 56 1.06 -15.67 10.49
N PRO A 57 2.18 -15.50 9.77
CA PRO A 57 2.78 -14.19 9.56
C PRO A 57 1.88 -13.28 8.73
N TRP A 58 2.21 -12.00 8.70
CA TRP A 58 1.45 -11.04 7.91
C TRP A 58 2.36 -10.06 7.18
N VAL A 59 1.88 -9.59 6.02
CA VAL A 59 2.51 -8.52 5.23
C VAL A 59 1.48 -7.49 4.83
N GLU A 60 1.91 -6.23 4.73
CA GLU A 60 1.10 -5.17 4.16
C GLU A 60 1.43 -5.04 2.67
N TYR A 61 0.41 -5.08 1.81
CA TYR A 61 0.59 -4.90 0.39
C TYR A 61 0.11 -3.53 -0.08
N ASN A 62 0.74 -3.05 -1.13
CA ASN A 62 0.43 -1.77 -1.77
C ASN A 62 0.37 -1.94 -3.29
N PHE A 63 -0.79 -1.68 -3.88
CA PHE A 63 -0.99 -1.78 -5.33
C PHE A 63 -1.27 -0.42 -5.98
N PHE A 64 -0.67 0.64 -5.44
CA PHE A 64 -0.68 1.96 -6.04
C PHE A 64 0.69 2.26 -6.67
N GLY A 65 0.70 2.30 -8.01
CA GLY A 65 1.89 2.52 -8.81
C GLY A 65 2.70 1.23 -9.09
N PRO A 66 3.36 1.17 -10.26
CA PRO A 66 4.08 -0.03 -10.69
C PRO A 66 5.17 -0.47 -9.72
N THR A 67 5.96 0.45 -9.19
CA THR A 67 7.04 0.13 -8.25
C THR A 67 6.51 -0.57 -6.99
N MET A 68 5.42 -0.08 -6.43
CA MET A 68 4.86 -0.65 -5.21
C MET A 68 4.11 -1.97 -5.46
N ILE A 69 3.51 -2.13 -6.65
CA ILE A 69 2.89 -3.39 -7.07
C ILE A 69 3.96 -4.50 -7.17
N GLU A 70 5.06 -4.22 -7.87
CA GLU A 70 6.17 -5.17 -8.00
C GLU A 70 6.73 -5.57 -6.63
N LYS A 71 7.01 -4.58 -5.77
CA LYS A 71 7.52 -4.82 -4.41
C LYS A 71 6.56 -5.69 -3.60
N SER A 72 5.26 -5.38 -3.64
CA SER A 72 4.25 -6.13 -2.88
C SER A 72 4.07 -7.55 -3.37
N LEU A 73 4.12 -7.79 -4.67
CA LEU A 73 4.03 -9.14 -5.23
C LEU A 73 5.23 -9.98 -4.81
N ARG A 74 6.45 -9.44 -4.87
CA ARG A 74 7.66 -10.11 -4.42
C ARG A 74 7.64 -10.40 -2.93
N GLU A 75 7.19 -9.45 -2.11
CA GLU A 75 7.04 -9.62 -0.66
C GLU A 75 6.06 -10.74 -0.34
N ILE A 76 4.86 -10.73 -0.93
CA ILE A 76 3.89 -11.82 -0.75
C ILE A 76 4.51 -13.16 -1.19
N ALA A 77 5.12 -13.22 -2.36
CA ALA A 77 5.68 -14.45 -2.92
C ALA A 77 6.86 -15.00 -2.09
N SER A 78 7.59 -14.13 -1.36
CA SER A 78 8.74 -14.53 -0.54
C SER A 78 8.37 -15.51 0.58
N HIS A 79 7.11 -15.53 1.00
CA HIS A 79 6.57 -16.43 2.01
C HIS A 79 6.17 -17.81 1.47
N PHE A 80 6.37 -18.06 0.18
CA PHE A 80 5.98 -19.28 -0.50
C PHE A 80 7.17 -19.96 -1.18
N ASP A 81 6.90 -21.06 -1.86
CA ASP A 81 7.91 -21.82 -2.60
C ASP A 81 8.38 -21.12 -3.89
N ASP A 82 9.41 -21.68 -4.51
CA ASP A 82 10.02 -21.08 -5.70
C ASP A 82 9.08 -21.09 -6.91
N THR A 83 8.08 -21.96 -6.93
CA THR A 83 7.04 -21.98 -7.98
C THR A 83 6.19 -20.70 -7.91
N ILE A 84 5.78 -20.30 -6.72
CA ILE A 84 5.01 -19.07 -6.50
C ILE A 84 5.87 -17.83 -6.77
N LYS A 85 7.15 -17.86 -6.36
CA LYS A 85 8.09 -16.75 -6.67
C LYS A 85 8.27 -16.59 -8.17
N ALA A 86 8.46 -17.68 -8.92
CA ALA A 86 8.56 -17.62 -10.38
C ALA A 86 7.28 -17.05 -11.02
N LYS A 87 6.10 -17.53 -10.60
CA LYS A 87 4.83 -17.00 -11.08
C LYS A 87 4.63 -15.52 -10.78
N ALA A 88 5.08 -15.04 -9.62
CA ALA A 88 5.02 -13.62 -9.30
C ALA A 88 5.88 -12.79 -10.27
N GLU A 89 7.08 -13.25 -10.63
CA GLU A 89 7.92 -12.58 -11.62
C GLU A 89 7.29 -12.64 -13.03
N ASP A 90 6.68 -13.75 -13.43
CA ASP A 90 5.94 -13.85 -14.71
C ASP A 90 4.78 -12.84 -14.78
N VAL A 91 4.04 -12.71 -13.68
CA VAL A 91 2.95 -11.74 -13.54
C VAL A 91 3.49 -10.31 -13.62
N ILE A 92 4.57 -10.00 -12.93
CA ILE A 92 5.23 -8.69 -13.00
C ILE A 92 5.64 -8.41 -14.45
N ALA A 93 6.34 -9.33 -15.10
CA ALA A 93 6.78 -9.19 -16.48
C ALA A 93 5.60 -8.96 -17.46
N LYS A 94 4.48 -9.67 -17.24
CA LYS A 94 3.25 -9.54 -18.04
C LYS A 94 2.62 -8.15 -17.93
N TYR A 95 2.49 -7.61 -16.72
CA TYR A 95 1.74 -6.38 -16.47
C TYR A 95 2.59 -5.11 -16.43
N LYS A 96 3.89 -5.21 -16.18
CA LYS A 96 4.80 -4.08 -16.14
C LYS A 96 4.73 -3.18 -17.38
N PRO A 97 4.76 -3.69 -18.63
CA PRO A 97 4.66 -2.84 -19.81
C PRO A 97 3.35 -2.04 -19.89
N LEU A 98 2.24 -2.63 -19.42
CA LEU A 98 0.94 -1.96 -19.40
C LEU A 98 0.90 -0.82 -18.37
N MET A 99 1.45 -1.06 -17.18
CA MET A 99 1.56 -0.06 -16.14
C MET A 99 2.53 1.06 -16.55
N GLN A 100 3.68 0.69 -17.13
CA GLN A 100 4.67 1.64 -17.61
C GLN A 100 4.11 2.54 -18.74
N ALA A 101 3.33 2.00 -19.63
CA ALA A 101 2.68 2.80 -20.69
C ALA A 101 1.76 3.89 -20.12
N VAL A 102 1.09 3.62 -18.98
CA VAL A 102 0.29 4.64 -18.27
C VAL A 102 1.20 5.70 -17.67
N VAL A 103 2.28 5.28 -16.98
CA VAL A 103 3.27 6.20 -16.42
C VAL A 103 3.86 7.09 -17.52
N ASP A 104 4.34 6.50 -18.60
CA ASP A 104 4.97 7.21 -19.73
C ASP A 104 4.03 8.24 -20.39
N LYS A 105 2.74 7.93 -20.43
CA LYS A 105 1.71 8.84 -20.96
C LYS A 105 1.54 10.10 -20.10
N PHE A 106 1.59 9.97 -18.76
CA PHE A 106 1.24 11.06 -17.86
C PHE A 106 2.48 11.75 -17.26
N LYS A 107 3.59 11.03 -17.07
CA LYS A 107 4.82 11.55 -16.50
C LYS A 107 5.31 12.85 -17.14
N PRO A 108 5.36 13.02 -18.49
CA PRO A 108 5.84 14.26 -19.08
C PRO A 108 5.05 15.52 -18.68
N ARG A 109 3.81 15.35 -18.20
CA ARG A 109 2.96 16.45 -17.72
C ARG A 109 3.08 16.69 -16.21
N LEU A 110 3.57 15.72 -15.47
CA LEU A 110 3.57 15.66 -14.01
C LEU A 110 4.97 15.72 -13.40
N GLU A 111 5.99 15.35 -14.15
CA GLU A 111 7.38 15.36 -13.69
C GLU A 111 7.81 16.72 -13.15
N GLY A 112 8.37 16.71 -11.96
CA GLY A 112 8.79 17.92 -11.24
C GLY A 112 7.68 18.70 -10.57
N LYS A 113 6.40 18.36 -10.81
CA LYS A 113 5.29 18.98 -10.09
C LYS A 113 5.23 18.51 -8.65
N THR A 114 4.78 19.39 -7.78
CA THR A 114 4.68 19.13 -6.36
C THR A 114 3.27 18.67 -5.96
N VAL A 115 3.20 17.76 -5.01
CA VAL A 115 1.93 17.27 -4.47
C VAL A 115 1.95 17.28 -2.94
N MET A 116 0.83 17.65 -2.36
CA MET A 116 0.58 17.64 -0.93
C MET A 116 -0.58 16.69 -0.64
N LEU A 117 -0.38 15.76 0.31
CA LEU A 117 -1.32 14.69 0.58
C LEU A 117 -2.07 14.92 1.88
N TYR A 118 -3.39 14.99 1.81
CA TYR A 118 -4.28 15.04 2.97
C TYR A 118 -5.19 13.83 2.96
N ILE A 119 -4.86 12.85 3.75
CA ILE A 119 -5.51 11.54 3.71
C ILE A 119 -5.78 11.07 5.14
N GLY A 120 -7.01 10.66 5.42
CA GLY A 120 -7.34 10.02 6.70
C GLY A 120 -6.51 8.75 6.96
N GLY A 121 -6.40 8.33 8.20
CA GLY A 121 -5.54 7.37 8.90
C GLY A 121 -4.84 6.20 8.21
N LEU A 122 -4.89 6.11 6.89
CA LEU A 122 -4.50 4.90 6.23
C LEU A 122 -3.37 5.03 5.20
N ARG A 123 -3.28 6.12 4.47
CA ARG A 123 -2.77 5.99 3.10
C ARG A 123 -1.68 6.93 2.61
N PRO A 124 -1.08 7.84 3.36
CA PRO A 124 0.02 8.62 2.80
C PRO A 124 1.10 7.71 2.22
N ARG A 125 1.60 6.76 2.97
CA ARG A 125 2.64 5.84 2.53
C ARG A 125 2.23 4.94 1.35
N HIS A 126 0.92 4.69 1.14
CA HIS A 126 0.47 3.87 0.02
C HIS A 126 0.49 4.62 -1.31
N VAL A 127 0.22 5.92 -1.30
CA VAL A 127 0.12 6.71 -2.54
C VAL A 127 1.39 7.47 -2.89
N ILE A 128 2.30 7.71 -1.94
CA ILE A 128 3.57 8.40 -2.18
C ILE A 128 4.30 7.79 -3.37
N GLY A 129 4.50 6.46 -3.37
CA GLY A 129 5.21 5.78 -4.45
C GLY A 129 4.56 5.93 -5.82
N ALA A 130 3.23 6.03 -5.89
CA ALA A 130 2.53 6.24 -7.16
C ALA A 130 2.78 7.65 -7.75
N TYR A 131 2.87 8.68 -6.90
CA TYR A 131 3.25 10.01 -7.34
C TYR A 131 4.72 10.07 -7.75
N GLU A 132 5.60 9.37 -7.03
CA GLU A 132 7.02 9.28 -7.39
C GLU A 132 7.24 8.54 -8.73
N ASP A 133 6.48 7.47 -9.01
CA ASP A 133 6.50 6.79 -10.31
C ASP A 133 6.16 7.77 -11.46
N LEU A 134 5.28 8.73 -11.21
CA LEU A 134 4.91 9.79 -12.15
C LEU A 134 5.92 10.97 -12.19
N GLY A 135 7.01 10.89 -11.42
CA GLY A 135 8.05 11.94 -11.35
C GLY A 135 7.64 13.16 -10.52
N MET A 136 6.55 13.07 -9.76
CA MET A 136 6.10 14.14 -8.88
C MET A 136 6.91 14.16 -7.58
N ILE A 137 6.91 15.31 -6.91
CA ILE A 137 7.60 15.55 -5.65
C ILE A 137 6.56 15.69 -4.55
N VAL A 138 6.56 14.76 -3.60
CA VAL A 138 5.69 14.87 -2.42
C VAL A 138 6.31 15.87 -1.44
N VAL A 139 5.69 17.04 -1.32
CA VAL A 139 6.19 18.15 -0.48
C VAL A 139 5.49 18.23 0.87
N GLY A 140 4.37 17.54 1.03
CA GLY A 140 3.66 17.47 2.30
C GLY A 140 2.85 16.20 2.41
N THR A 141 2.86 15.58 3.58
CA THR A 141 2.08 14.39 3.87
C THR A 141 1.74 14.32 5.35
N GLY A 142 0.63 13.71 5.67
CA GLY A 142 0.21 13.53 7.04
C GLY A 142 -1.17 12.91 7.14
N TYR A 143 -1.71 12.96 8.33
CA TYR A 143 -2.97 12.34 8.67
C TYR A 143 -3.95 13.39 9.21
N GLU A 144 -5.21 13.24 8.85
CA GLU A 144 -6.30 13.88 9.58
C GLU A 144 -6.35 13.34 11.02
N PHE A 145 -6.12 12.05 11.17
CA PHE A 145 -5.91 11.39 12.46
C PHE A 145 -5.04 10.14 12.25
N GLY A 146 -4.09 9.91 13.14
CA GLY A 146 -3.19 8.76 13.09
C GLY A 146 -2.74 8.33 14.48
N HIS A 147 -2.09 7.19 14.54
CA HIS A 147 -1.41 6.71 15.73
C HIS A 147 0.10 6.76 15.51
N ASN A 148 0.89 6.79 16.57
CA ASN A 148 2.35 6.88 16.50
C ASN A 148 2.99 5.86 15.55
N ASP A 149 2.47 4.64 15.49
CA ASP A 149 2.97 3.61 14.60
C ASP A 149 2.63 3.85 13.12
N ASP A 150 1.56 4.60 12.80
CA ASP A 150 1.28 5.02 11.42
C ASP A 150 2.35 5.99 10.91
N TYR A 151 2.76 6.96 11.75
CA TYR A 151 3.83 7.90 11.43
C TYR A 151 5.17 7.21 11.28
N GLN A 152 5.55 6.33 12.21
CA GLN A 152 6.78 5.56 12.14
C GLN A 152 6.86 4.72 10.86
N ARG A 153 5.75 4.15 10.41
CA ARG A 153 5.67 3.38 9.17
C ARG A 153 5.73 4.25 7.93
N THR A 154 5.38 5.52 8.02
CA THR A 154 5.42 6.48 6.91
C THR A 154 6.80 7.11 6.71
N THR A 155 7.61 7.25 7.77
CA THR A 155 8.93 7.91 7.71
C THR A 155 9.87 7.35 6.65
N HIS A 156 9.78 6.06 6.34
CA HIS A 156 10.59 5.41 5.30
C HIS A 156 10.24 5.82 3.87
N TYR A 157 9.10 6.49 3.68
CA TYR A 157 8.60 6.91 2.36
C TYR A 157 8.71 8.42 2.14
N ILE A 158 9.05 9.20 3.18
CA ILE A 158 9.18 10.65 3.08
C ILE A 158 10.65 11.05 2.96
N LYS A 159 10.89 12.18 2.27
CA LYS A 159 12.22 12.79 2.13
C LYS A 159 12.38 13.91 3.17
N ASP A 160 13.62 14.29 3.47
CA ASP A 160 13.94 15.26 4.52
C ASP A 160 13.22 16.62 4.34
N ALA A 161 12.94 17.01 3.10
CA ALA A 161 12.24 18.26 2.80
C ALA A 161 10.71 18.15 2.81
N THR A 162 10.14 16.97 3.08
CA THR A 162 8.69 16.76 3.08
C THR A 162 8.10 17.28 4.40
N LEU A 163 7.13 18.20 4.31
CA LEU A 163 6.35 18.65 5.46
C LEU A 163 5.53 17.46 6.00
N SER A 164 5.73 17.13 7.26
CA SER A 164 4.90 16.15 7.95
C SER A 164 3.96 16.86 8.92
N TYR A 165 2.68 16.57 8.82
CA TYR A 165 1.66 17.14 9.70
C TYR A 165 0.82 16.03 10.35
N ASP A 166 0.29 16.32 11.53
CA ASP A 166 -0.41 15.40 12.39
C ASP A 166 -1.70 16.01 12.90
N ASP A 167 -2.76 15.20 12.89
CA ASP A 167 -4.07 15.54 13.48
C ASP A 167 -4.57 16.94 13.08
N VAL A 168 -4.45 17.26 11.78
CA VAL A 168 -4.83 18.56 11.24
C VAL A 168 -6.27 18.57 10.75
N THR A 169 -6.96 19.62 11.08
CA THR A 169 -8.27 19.94 10.51
C THR A 169 -8.14 20.44 9.07
N GLY A 170 -9.26 20.40 8.32
CA GLY A 170 -9.28 20.98 6.97
C GLY A 170 -8.88 22.46 6.92
N PHE A 171 -9.20 23.22 7.97
CA PHE A 171 -8.81 24.63 8.10
C PHE A 171 -7.30 24.83 8.26
N GLU A 172 -6.67 24.04 9.10
CA GLU A 172 -5.21 24.07 9.28
C GLU A 172 -4.50 23.59 8.01
N PHE A 173 -5.06 22.57 7.35
CA PHE A 173 -4.52 22.08 6.10
C PHE A 173 -4.55 23.15 4.99
N GLU A 174 -5.62 23.93 4.87
CA GLU A 174 -5.71 25.07 3.95
C GLU A 174 -4.54 26.04 4.19
N HIS A 175 -4.21 26.30 5.46
CA HIS A 175 -3.09 27.17 5.84
C HIS A 175 -1.73 26.59 5.38
N PHE A 176 -1.55 25.28 5.44
CA PHE A 176 -0.34 24.63 4.92
C PHE A 176 -0.29 24.70 3.40
N VAL A 177 -1.41 24.49 2.71
CA VAL A 177 -1.52 24.63 1.25
C VAL A 177 -1.12 26.03 0.81
N ASP A 178 -1.60 27.06 1.50
CA ASP A 178 -1.28 28.47 1.21
C ASP A 178 0.22 28.79 1.38
N LYS A 179 0.88 28.15 2.33
CA LYS A 179 2.33 28.31 2.56
C LYS A 179 3.17 27.55 1.56
N VAL A 180 2.82 26.29 1.29
CA VAL A 180 3.61 25.38 0.45
C VAL A 180 3.35 25.63 -1.02
N LYS A 181 2.11 26.01 -1.37
CA LYS A 181 1.64 26.23 -2.75
C LYS A 181 1.96 25.06 -3.68
N PRO A 182 1.52 23.85 -3.35
CA PRO A 182 1.75 22.69 -4.20
C PRO A 182 0.99 22.82 -5.53
N ASP A 183 1.46 22.13 -6.57
CA ASP A 183 0.75 22.07 -7.86
C ASP A 183 -0.54 21.23 -7.77
N LEU A 184 -0.58 20.27 -6.84
CA LEU A 184 -1.69 19.34 -6.62
C LEU A 184 -1.91 19.10 -5.12
N VAL A 185 -3.18 18.96 -4.74
CA VAL A 185 -3.63 18.51 -3.42
C VAL A 185 -4.51 17.31 -3.57
#